data_7c999291297ebb7dcc3247e18a577509
#
_entry.id   7c999291297ebb7dcc3247e18a577509
#
_cell.length_a   1.000
_cell.length_b   1.000
_cell.length_c   1.000
_cell.angle_alpha   90.00
_cell.angle_beta   90.00
_cell.angle_gamma   90.00
#
_symmetry.space_group_name_H-M   'P 1'
#
loop_
_entity.id
_entity.type
_entity.pdbx_description
1 polymer ?
#
loop_
_entity_poly.entity_id
_entity_poly.type
_entity_poly.pdbx_seq_one_letter_code
_entity_poly.pdbx_strand_id
1 'polypeptide(L)'
;MRHVLVALVQDEPGVLARTAGLFARRGYNIESFTAGASEVPGLTRITLVVEGNSTVLDQIAKQFRKLIEVVRVADFTEEDGYLAHEMLLVKVGVNSRTRQEVVGLADLFKARIVDISNTTLVLEASGESDKLDSLLEVLRPFGIKEQARTGVMAMSRGAKVLAQRPAVVYDRKYGDVPTQAEAN
;
A
#
# COMPACT_ATOMS: atom_id res chain seq x y z
N MET A 1 -5.52 6.49 16.41
CA MET A 1 -4.69 7.16 15.39
C MET A 1 -4.31 6.14 14.35
N ARG A 2 -4.30 6.54 13.10
CA ARG A 2 -3.89 5.71 11.95
C ARG A 2 -2.38 5.78 11.78
N HIS A 3 -1.73 4.64 11.67
CA HIS A 3 -0.28 4.55 11.52
C HIS A 3 0.09 3.71 10.31
N VAL A 4 1.17 4.09 9.64
CA VAL A 4 1.66 3.41 8.44
C VAL A 4 3.01 2.78 8.73
N LEU A 5 3.04 1.45 8.78
CA LEU A 5 4.26 0.66 8.91
C LEU A 5 4.69 0.16 7.54
N VAL A 6 5.96 0.32 7.22
CA VAL A 6 6.55 -0.24 6.00
C VAL A 6 7.67 -1.21 6.38
N ALA A 7 7.66 -2.38 5.78
CA ALA A 7 8.68 -3.39 6.03
C ALA A 7 9.26 -3.93 4.72
N LEU A 8 10.54 -4.32 4.78
CA LEU A 8 11.17 -5.20 3.82
C LEU A 8 11.28 -6.59 4.45
N VAL A 9 10.79 -7.59 3.75
CA VAL A 9 10.78 -8.98 4.20
C VAL A 9 11.35 -9.87 3.10
N GLN A 10 11.89 -11.03 3.47
CA GLN A 10 12.32 -12.04 2.51
C GLN A 10 11.12 -12.52 1.69
N ASP A 11 11.31 -12.70 0.39
CA ASP A 11 10.28 -13.22 -0.51
C ASP A 11 10.23 -14.75 -0.43
N GLU A 12 9.70 -15.25 0.70
CA GLU A 12 9.59 -16.68 0.97
C GLU A 12 8.15 -17.11 1.25
N PRO A 13 7.79 -18.36 0.92
CA PRO A 13 6.47 -18.90 1.23
C PRO A 13 6.14 -18.78 2.72
N GLY A 14 4.94 -18.28 3.00
CA GLY A 14 4.41 -18.17 4.37
C GLY A 14 4.76 -16.88 5.11
N VAL A 15 5.62 -16.00 4.58
CA VAL A 15 6.00 -14.73 5.24
C VAL A 15 4.77 -13.84 5.45
N LEU A 16 3.91 -13.71 4.43
CA LEU A 16 2.67 -12.92 4.54
C LEU A 16 1.72 -13.50 5.58
N ALA A 17 1.60 -14.83 5.64
CA ALA A 17 0.76 -15.51 6.63
C ALA A 17 1.30 -15.32 8.06
N ARG A 18 2.63 -15.40 8.26
CA ARG A 18 3.26 -15.14 9.56
C ARG A 18 3.09 -13.69 9.98
N THR A 19 3.24 -12.75 9.04
CA THR A 19 2.99 -11.33 9.27
C THR A 19 1.54 -11.11 9.72
N ALA A 20 0.56 -11.53 8.93
CA ALA A 20 -0.85 -11.39 9.27
C ALA A 20 -1.20 -12.09 10.61
N GLY A 21 -0.65 -13.27 10.84
CA GLY A 21 -0.84 -14.03 12.08
C GLY A 21 -0.25 -13.34 13.33
N LEU A 22 0.81 -12.56 13.18
CA LEU A 22 1.36 -11.74 14.27
C LEU A 22 0.34 -10.70 14.75
N PHE A 23 -0.27 -9.97 13.81
CA PHE A 23 -1.26 -8.93 14.09
C PHE A 23 -2.55 -9.54 14.66
N ALA A 24 -3.03 -10.61 14.04
CA ALA A 24 -4.25 -11.30 14.46
C ALA A 24 -4.15 -11.84 15.90
N ARG A 25 -3.04 -12.51 16.26
CA ARG A 25 -2.84 -13.04 17.64
C ARG A 25 -2.79 -11.96 18.72
N ARG A 26 -2.52 -10.72 18.34
CA ARG A 26 -2.46 -9.58 19.26
C ARG A 26 -3.73 -8.72 19.24
N GLY A 27 -4.72 -9.10 18.44
CA GLY A 27 -5.97 -8.38 18.30
C GLY A 27 -5.84 -7.02 17.60
N TYR A 28 -4.76 -6.83 16.81
CA TYR A 28 -4.59 -5.61 16.03
C TYR A 28 -5.38 -5.71 14.73
N ASN A 29 -6.22 -4.71 14.49
CA ASN A 29 -6.92 -4.61 13.22
C ASN A 29 -6.00 -4.01 12.15
N ILE A 30 -5.86 -4.71 11.02
CA ILE A 30 -5.17 -4.22 9.84
C ILE A 30 -6.23 -3.57 8.95
N GLU A 31 -6.16 -2.25 8.79
CA GLU A 31 -7.04 -1.49 7.90
C GLU A 31 -6.67 -1.73 6.43
N SER A 32 -5.36 -1.75 6.15
CA SER A 32 -4.83 -1.94 4.80
C SER A 32 -3.54 -2.76 4.83
N PHE A 33 -3.40 -3.68 3.87
CA PHE A 33 -2.23 -4.52 3.68
C PHE A 33 -1.87 -4.55 2.20
N THR A 34 -0.69 -4.06 1.86
CA THR A 34 -0.18 -4.07 0.48
C THR A 34 1.19 -4.74 0.47
N ALA A 35 1.38 -5.67 -0.46
CA ALA A 35 2.66 -6.36 -0.65
C ALA A 35 3.04 -6.37 -2.13
N GLY A 36 4.31 -6.16 -2.42
CA GLY A 36 4.85 -6.18 -3.77
C GLY A 36 6.36 -6.32 -3.78
N ALA A 37 6.94 -6.63 -4.94
CA ALA A 37 8.38 -6.70 -5.11
C ALA A 37 9.05 -5.39 -4.69
N SER A 38 10.20 -5.48 -4.02
CA SER A 38 11.02 -4.31 -3.71
C SER A 38 12.08 -4.09 -4.80
N GLU A 39 12.83 -2.99 -4.68
CA GLU A 39 13.99 -2.68 -5.49
C GLU A 39 15.16 -3.65 -5.26
N VAL A 40 15.14 -4.40 -4.15
CA VAL A 40 16.16 -5.40 -3.81
C VAL A 40 15.64 -6.78 -4.21
N PRO A 41 16.34 -7.51 -5.10
CA PRO A 41 15.95 -8.87 -5.49
C PRO A 41 15.80 -9.80 -4.27
N GLY A 42 14.77 -10.61 -4.25
CA GLY A 42 14.48 -11.55 -3.15
C GLY A 42 13.82 -10.90 -1.93
N LEU A 43 13.51 -9.60 -1.99
CA LEU A 43 12.76 -8.92 -0.95
C LEU A 43 11.39 -8.44 -1.44
N THR A 44 10.40 -8.62 -0.59
CA THR A 44 9.05 -8.07 -0.73
C THR A 44 8.89 -6.85 0.18
N ARG A 45 8.35 -5.77 -0.37
CA ARG A 45 7.94 -4.59 0.38
C ARG A 45 6.50 -4.75 0.84
N ILE A 46 6.28 -4.61 2.14
CA ILE A 46 4.95 -4.64 2.76
C ILE A 46 4.65 -3.25 3.31
N THR A 47 3.46 -2.76 3.04
CA THR A 47 2.89 -1.58 3.70
C THR A 47 1.66 -2.01 4.49
N LEU A 48 1.61 -1.65 5.76
CA LEU A 48 0.53 -1.95 6.70
C LEU A 48 -0.03 -0.65 7.24
N VAL A 49 -1.34 -0.52 7.21
CA VAL A 49 -2.05 0.54 7.92
C VAL A 49 -2.77 -0.10 9.09
N VAL A 50 -2.49 0.40 10.28
CA VAL A 50 -3.07 -0.11 11.54
C VAL A 50 -3.60 1.04 12.38
N GLU A 51 -4.68 0.77 13.12
CA GLU A 51 -5.19 1.70 14.12
C GLU A 51 -4.63 1.38 15.50
N GLY A 52 -4.20 2.41 16.21
CA GLY A 52 -3.69 2.26 17.57
C GLY A 52 -3.16 3.56 18.14
N ASN A 53 -2.71 3.50 19.39
CA ASN A 53 -1.91 4.56 20.00
C ASN A 53 -0.41 4.29 19.76
N SER A 54 0.44 5.27 20.03
CA SER A 54 1.89 5.19 19.82
C SER A 54 2.55 4.02 20.57
N THR A 55 2.09 3.71 21.78
CA THR A 55 2.59 2.59 22.59
C THR A 55 2.30 1.24 21.93
N VAL A 56 1.09 1.08 21.39
CA VAL A 56 0.67 -0.11 20.64
C VAL A 56 1.53 -0.28 19.39
N LEU A 57 1.74 0.82 18.66
CA LEU A 57 2.54 0.82 17.45
C LEU A 57 3.99 0.43 17.69
N ASP A 58 4.62 0.98 18.73
CA ASP A 58 5.97 0.60 19.14
C ASP A 58 6.08 -0.90 19.45
N GLN A 59 5.08 -1.44 20.13
CA GLN A 59 5.03 -2.88 20.41
C GLN A 59 4.89 -3.71 19.13
N ILE A 60 4.03 -3.29 18.21
CA ILE A 60 3.86 -3.94 16.90
C ILE A 60 5.18 -3.94 16.13
N ALA A 61 5.80 -2.77 15.98
CA ALA A 61 7.05 -2.63 15.24
C ALA A 61 8.18 -3.48 15.87
N LYS A 62 8.29 -3.51 17.21
CA LYS A 62 9.24 -4.35 17.93
C LYS A 62 8.99 -5.84 17.70
N GLN A 63 7.74 -6.28 17.68
CA GLN A 63 7.41 -7.69 17.46
C GLN A 63 7.60 -8.08 15.99
N PHE A 64 7.28 -7.17 15.06
CA PHE A 64 7.48 -7.40 13.65
C PHE A 64 8.96 -7.59 13.31
N ARG A 65 9.85 -6.78 13.90
CA ARG A 65 11.32 -6.93 13.78
C ARG A 65 11.87 -8.25 14.33
N LYS A 66 11.10 -9.00 15.12
CA LYS A 66 11.53 -10.31 15.66
C LYS A 66 11.25 -11.47 14.70
N LEU A 67 10.46 -11.27 13.66
CA LEU A 67 10.28 -12.28 12.63
C LEU A 67 11.59 -12.40 11.85
N ILE A 68 12.07 -13.64 11.67
CA ILE A 68 13.38 -13.91 11.06
C ILE A 68 13.47 -13.45 9.60
N GLU A 69 12.31 -13.41 8.93
CA GLU A 69 12.19 -12.98 7.55
C GLU A 69 12.12 -11.46 7.39
N VAL A 70 11.98 -10.73 8.49
CA VAL A 70 11.85 -9.27 8.46
C VAL A 70 13.23 -8.64 8.48
N VAL A 71 13.63 -8.09 7.34
CA VAL A 71 14.93 -7.42 7.16
C VAL A 71 14.89 -6.01 7.77
N ARG A 72 13.78 -5.29 7.58
CA ARG A 72 13.62 -3.93 8.07
C ARG A 72 12.17 -3.56 8.32
N VAL A 73 11.95 -2.72 9.32
CA VAL A 73 10.65 -2.08 9.60
C VAL A 73 10.89 -0.59 9.83
N ALA A 74 10.12 0.25 9.17
CA ALA A 74 10.02 1.68 9.43
C ALA A 74 8.58 2.04 9.76
N ASP A 75 8.43 2.97 10.70
CA ASP A 75 7.19 3.64 11.01
C ASP A 75 7.20 4.98 10.27
N PHE A 76 6.19 5.21 9.44
CA PHE A 76 5.99 6.47 8.76
C PHE A 76 5.00 7.31 9.55
N THR A 77 5.54 8.19 10.39
CA THR A 77 4.75 9.18 11.11
C THR A 77 4.57 10.44 10.27
N GLU A 78 3.58 11.25 10.62
CA GLU A 78 3.33 12.53 9.94
C GLU A 78 4.53 13.48 9.98
N GLU A 79 5.35 13.41 11.04
CA GLU A 79 6.53 14.28 11.23
C GLU A 79 7.64 14.04 10.19
N ASP A 80 7.78 12.82 9.68
CA ASP A 80 8.83 12.47 8.73
C ASP A 80 8.51 12.84 7.26
N GLY A 81 7.28 13.18 6.96
CA GLY A 81 6.80 13.46 5.61
C GLY A 81 6.97 12.25 4.68
N TYR A 82 5.90 11.56 4.36
CA TYR A 82 5.88 10.44 3.43
C TYR A 82 4.84 10.66 2.34
N LEU A 83 4.94 9.87 1.27
CA LEU A 83 3.92 9.74 0.25
C LEU A 83 3.10 8.49 0.56
N ALA A 84 1.78 8.62 0.55
CA ALA A 84 0.85 7.51 0.73
C ALA A 84 -0.18 7.56 -0.40
N HIS A 85 -0.13 6.60 -1.29
CA HIS A 85 -1.04 6.53 -2.43
C HIS A 85 -1.70 5.15 -2.50
N GLU A 86 -2.90 5.15 -3.06
CA GLU A 86 -3.66 3.98 -3.41
C GLU A 86 -4.10 4.05 -4.87
N MET A 87 -4.46 2.92 -5.44
CA MET A 87 -5.14 2.83 -6.73
C MET A 87 -6.55 2.30 -6.53
N LEU A 88 -7.51 2.91 -7.19
CA LEU A 88 -8.91 2.54 -7.22
C LEU A 88 -9.32 2.19 -8.65
N LEU A 89 -9.97 1.04 -8.83
CA LEU A 89 -10.80 0.74 -10.00
C LEU A 89 -12.26 0.76 -9.55
N VAL A 90 -13.10 1.53 -10.24
CA VAL A 90 -14.51 1.62 -9.92
C VAL A 90 -15.36 1.53 -11.18
N LYS A 91 -16.32 0.61 -11.17
CA LYS A 91 -17.31 0.41 -12.24
C LYS A 91 -18.60 1.12 -11.87
N VAL A 92 -19.04 2.03 -12.71
CA VAL A 92 -20.21 2.88 -12.47
C VAL A 92 -21.26 2.65 -13.56
N GLY A 93 -22.52 2.61 -13.17
CA GLY A 93 -23.65 2.57 -14.10
C GLY A 93 -23.82 3.91 -14.83
N VAL A 94 -24.05 3.87 -16.13
CA VAL A 94 -24.32 5.06 -16.93
C VAL A 94 -25.43 4.80 -17.95
N ASN A 95 -26.08 5.88 -18.36
CA ASN A 95 -27.02 5.91 -19.47
C ASN A 95 -26.68 7.11 -20.39
N SER A 96 -27.46 7.34 -21.44
CA SER A 96 -27.19 8.41 -22.38
C SER A 96 -27.17 9.82 -21.78
N ARG A 97 -27.86 10.03 -20.63
CA ARG A 97 -27.93 11.33 -19.94
C ARG A 97 -26.76 11.49 -18.95
N THR A 98 -26.45 10.44 -18.18
CA THR A 98 -25.50 10.53 -17.10
C THR A 98 -24.06 10.25 -17.52
N ARG A 99 -23.83 9.68 -18.70
CA ARG A 99 -22.47 9.34 -19.18
C ARG A 99 -21.54 10.55 -19.20
N GLN A 100 -22.02 11.69 -19.75
CA GLN A 100 -21.19 12.89 -19.86
C GLN A 100 -20.85 13.49 -18.47
N GLU A 101 -21.75 13.37 -17.50
CA GLU A 101 -21.51 13.80 -16.12
C GLU A 101 -20.41 12.97 -15.47
N VAL A 102 -20.44 11.63 -15.63
CA VAL A 102 -19.41 10.74 -15.10
C VAL A 102 -18.05 10.98 -15.78
N VAL A 103 -18.02 11.27 -17.07
CA VAL A 103 -16.79 11.67 -17.79
C VAL A 103 -16.23 12.96 -17.20
N GLY A 104 -17.08 13.98 -16.98
CA GLY A 104 -16.66 15.24 -16.37
C GLY A 104 -16.10 15.06 -14.94
N LEU A 105 -16.69 14.16 -14.14
CA LEU A 105 -16.17 13.81 -12.82
C LEU A 105 -14.81 13.09 -12.92
N ALA A 106 -14.65 12.18 -13.89
CA ALA A 106 -13.37 11.51 -14.12
C ALA A 106 -12.26 12.55 -14.42
N ASP A 107 -12.52 13.52 -15.28
CA ASP A 107 -11.57 14.58 -15.61
C ASP A 107 -11.21 15.44 -14.39
N LEU A 108 -12.22 15.83 -13.59
CA LEU A 108 -12.03 16.65 -12.38
C LEU A 108 -11.11 15.96 -11.36
N PHE A 109 -11.30 14.65 -11.15
CA PHE A 109 -10.50 13.85 -10.24
C PHE A 109 -9.20 13.32 -10.87
N LYS A 110 -8.94 13.64 -12.16
CA LYS A 110 -7.83 13.09 -12.95
C LYS A 110 -7.86 11.55 -12.96
N ALA A 111 -9.06 10.99 -13.01
CA ALA A 111 -9.27 9.58 -13.17
C ALA A 111 -9.26 9.23 -14.68
N ARG A 112 -8.77 8.05 -14.98
CA ARG A 112 -8.69 7.53 -16.34
C ARG A 112 -9.86 6.58 -16.61
N ILE A 113 -10.55 6.73 -17.75
CA ILE A 113 -11.54 5.76 -18.17
C ILE A 113 -10.79 4.61 -18.85
N VAL A 114 -10.85 3.41 -18.27
CA VAL A 114 -10.12 2.23 -18.73
C VAL A 114 -11.00 1.21 -19.44
N ASP A 115 -12.31 1.29 -19.24
CA ASP A 115 -13.30 0.48 -19.97
C ASP A 115 -14.61 1.22 -20.19
N ILE A 116 -15.24 1.00 -21.33
CA ILE A 116 -16.49 1.65 -21.73
C ILE A 116 -17.45 0.60 -22.30
N SER A 117 -18.67 0.56 -21.76
CA SER A 117 -19.79 -0.20 -22.33
C SER A 117 -21.03 0.69 -22.54
N ASN A 118 -22.09 0.13 -23.07
CA ASN A 118 -23.34 0.88 -23.27
C ASN A 118 -23.97 1.34 -21.94
N THR A 119 -23.73 0.62 -20.85
CA THR A 119 -24.40 0.82 -19.56
C THR A 119 -23.45 1.06 -18.40
N THR A 120 -22.14 0.96 -18.62
CA THR A 120 -21.14 1.14 -17.56
C THR A 120 -19.89 1.84 -18.08
N LEU A 121 -19.18 2.52 -17.16
CA LEU A 121 -17.80 2.98 -17.30
C LEU A 121 -16.97 2.38 -16.19
N VAL A 122 -15.71 2.03 -16.48
CA VAL A 122 -14.71 1.69 -15.45
C VAL A 122 -13.70 2.82 -15.37
N LEU A 123 -13.59 3.40 -14.20
CA LEU A 123 -12.63 4.47 -13.90
C LEU A 123 -11.47 3.91 -13.11
N GLU A 124 -10.26 4.34 -13.45
CA GLU A 124 -9.03 4.12 -12.69
C GLU A 124 -8.58 5.46 -12.12
N ALA A 125 -8.37 5.51 -10.81
CA ALA A 125 -7.84 6.69 -10.12
C ALA A 125 -6.74 6.31 -9.16
N SER A 126 -5.77 7.19 -8.97
CA SER A 126 -4.73 7.06 -7.94
C SER A 126 -4.56 8.35 -7.16
N GLY A 127 -4.14 8.21 -5.92
CA GLY A 127 -3.91 9.34 -5.02
C GLY A 127 -4.02 8.95 -3.55
N GLU A 128 -4.11 9.99 -2.71
CA GLU A 128 -4.37 9.83 -1.28
C GLU A 128 -5.77 9.27 -1.02
N SER A 129 -5.95 8.58 0.10
CA SER A 129 -7.21 7.91 0.48
C SER A 129 -8.40 8.85 0.39
N ASP A 130 -8.29 10.06 0.96
CA ASP A 130 -9.38 11.05 1.04
C ASP A 130 -9.84 11.51 -0.37
N LYS A 131 -8.90 11.63 -1.32
CA LYS A 131 -9.23 11.94 -2.71
C LYS A 131 -10.07 10.83 -3.34
N LEU A 132 -9.69 9.57 -3.10
CA LEU A 132 -10.40 8.41 -3.66
C LEU A 132 -11.76 8.22 -3.01
N ASP A 133 -11.87 8.50 -1.71
CA ASP A 133 -13.14 8.46 -0.98
C ASP A 133 -14.09 9.55 -1.49
N SER A 134 -13.58 10.77 -1.72
CA SER A 134 -14.35 11.85 -2.34
C SER A 134 -14.85 11.49 -3.75
N LEU A 135 -14.02 10.82 -4.56
CA LEU A 135 -14.43 10.32 -5.87
C LEU A 135 -15.57 9.30 -5.73
N LEU A 136 -15.46 8.36 -4.81
CA LEU A 136 -16.51 7.36 -4.57
C LEU A 136 -17.82 8.01 -4.12
N GLU A 137 -17.76 9.04 -3.27
CA GLU A 137 -18.95 9.76 -2.81
C GLU A 137 -19.70 10.43 -3.97
N VAL A 138 -19.00 11.14 -4.86
CA VAL A 138 -19.64 11.81 -6.01
C VAL A 138 -20.12 10.83 -7.08
N LEU A 139 -19.54 9.62 -7.14
CA LEU A 139 -19.99 8.56 -8.05
C LEU A 139 -21.16 7.74 -7.50
N ARG A 140 -21.43 7.78 -6.21
CA ARG A 140 -22.49 7.00 -5.56
C ARG A 140 -23.89 7.18 -6.18
N PRO A 141 -24.34 8.42 -6.54
CA PRO A 141 -25.65 8.64 -7.17
C PRO A 141 -25.83 7.93 -8.52
N PHE A 142 -24.75 7.67 -9.25
CA PHE A 142 -24.79 6.98 -10.55
C PHE A 142 -24.89 5.46 -10.43
N GLY A 143 -24.71 4.91 -9.23
CA GLY A 143 -24.75 3.48 -8.93
C GLY A 143 -23.43 2.79 -9.19
N ILE A 144 -22.62 2.70 -8.15
CA ILE A 144 -21.38 1.90 -8.15
C ILE A 144 -21.77 0.42 -8.23
N LYS A 145 -21.29 -0.26 -9.25
CA LYS A 145 -21.55 -1.69 -9.51
C LYS A 145 -20.49 -2.59 -8.88
N GLU A 146 -19.24 -2.12 -8.91
CA GLU A 146 -18.08 -2.85 -8.41
C GLU A 146 -16.96 -1.87 -8.11
N GLN A 147 -16.15 -2.17 -7.11
CA GLN A 147 -14.91 -1.44 -6.83
C GLN A 147 -13.81 -2.39 -6.36
N ALA A 148 -12.59 -2.07 -6.73
CA ALA A 148 -11.37 -2.71 -6.21
C ALA A 148 -10.38 -1.62 -5.82
N ARG A 149 -9.72 -1.80 -4.66
CA ARG A 149 -8.75 -0.85 -4.11
C ARG A 149 -7.50 -1.60 -3.65
N THR A 150 -6.33 -1.08 -3.97
CA THR A 150 -5.07 -1.76 -3.63
C THR A 150 -4.76 -1.72 -2.13
N GLY A 151 -5.26 -0.72 -1.42
CA GLY A 151 -4.72 -0.30 -0.13
C GLY A 151 -3.51 0.62 -0.29
N VAL A 152 -3.00 1.11 0.84
CA VAL A 152 -1.95 2.13 0.89
C VAL A 152 -0.59 1.56 0.49
N MET A 153 0.07 2.22 -0.45
CA MET A 153 1.51 2.12 -0.69
C MET A 153 2.18 3.38 -0.14
N ALA A 154 3.21 3.23 0.70
CA ALA A 154 3.88 4.36 1.30
C ALA A 154 5.39 4.37 1.01
N MET A 155 5.93 5.59 0.83
CA MET A 155 7.36 5.83 0.55
C MET A 155 7.81 7.12 1.22
N SER A 156 9.03 7.14 1.73
CA SER A 156 9.64 8.35 2.29
C SER A 156 9.78 9.45 1.23
N ARG A 157 9.66 10.70 1.64
CA ARG A 157 9.99 11.85 0.76
C ARG A 157 11.49 12.11 0.73
N GLY A 158 11.94 12.75 -0.35
CA GLY A 158 13.32 13.17 -0.53
C GLY A 158 14.29 12.00 -0.72
N ALA A 159 15.51 12.13 -0.21
CA ALA A 159 16.58 11.15 -0.39
C ALA A 159 16.57 9.99 0.59
N LYS A 160 15.64 9.98 1.56
CA LYS A 160 15.52 8.87 2.51
C LYS A 160 15.02 7.62 1.80
N VAL A 161 15.74 6.50 1.93
CA VAL A 161 15.31 5.19 1.41
C VAL A 161 15.23 4.15 2.52
N LEU A 162 14.29 3.23 2.39
CA LEU A 162 14.08 2.19 3.40
C LEU A 162 15.27 1.22 3.49
N ALA A 163 15.95 0.95 2.38
CA ALA A 163 17.07 0.00 2.28
C ALA A 163 18.45 0.54 2.69
N GLN A 164 18.59 1.85 3.04
CA GLN A 164 19.88 2.47 3.34
C GLN A 164 20.46 2.10 4.72
N ARG A 165 20.80 0.84 4.91
CA ARG A 165 21.91 0.30 5.74
C ARG A 165 22.10 -1.15 5.32
N PRO A 166 23.33 -1.69 5.24
CA PRO A 166 23.50 -3.10 4.97
C PRO A 166 22.84 -3.89 6.10
N ALA A 167 21.59 -4.32 5.87
CA ALA A 167 21.08 -5.44 6.61
C ALA A 167 21.83 -6.63 6.03
N VAL A 168 22.47 -7.43 6.85
CA VAL A 168 23.01 -8.72 6.44
C VAL A 168 21.79 -9.54 5.98
N VAL A 169 21.58 -9.57 4.66
CA VAL A 169 20.57 -10.45 4.07
C VAL A 169 21.15 -11.84 4.19
N TYR A 170 20.75 -12.58 5.20
CA TYR A 170 21.05 -14.01 5.28
C TYR A 170 20.19 -14.72 4.24
N ASP A 171 20.68 -14.75 3.01
CA ASP A 171 20.15 -15.63 1.99
C ASP A 171 20.66 -17.04 2.23
N ARG A 172 19.84 -17.87 2.88
CA ARG A 172 20.12 -19.30 3.04
C ARG A 172 20.16 -20.06 1.73
N LYS A 173 19.69 -19.47 0.63
CA LYS A 173 19.59 -20.11 -0.69
C LYS A 173 20.69 -19.72 -1.67
N TYR A 174 21.30 -18.54 -1.52
CA TYR A 174 22.21 -17.98 -2.52
C TYR A 174 23.55 -17.47 -1.97
N GLY A 175 23.81 -17.64 -0.66
CA GLY A 175 25.01 -17.08 -0.01
C GLY A 175 24.96 -15.54 0.08
N ASP A 176 26.00 -14.96 0.66
CA ASP A 176 26.11 -13.50 0.81
C ASP A 176 26.02 -12.81 -0.56
N VAL A 177 24.93 -12.06 -0.79
CA VAL A 177 24.81 -11.19 -1.96
C VAL A 177 25.51 -9.87 -1.61
N PRO A 178 26.65 -9.52 -2.23
CA PRO A 178 27.32 -8.26 -1.98
C PRO A 178 26.40 -7.12 -2.41
N THR A 179 26.09 -6.21 -1.50
CA THR A 179 25.42 -4.96 -1.83
C THR A 179 26.31 -4.15 -2.77
N GLN A 180 25.77 -3.65 -3.89
CA GLN A 180 26.47 -2.79 -4.88
C GLN A 180 26.95 -1.42 -4.30
N ALA A 181 27.23 -1.31 -3.02
CA ALA A 181 27.73 -0.11 -2.38
C ALA A 181 29.28 -0.03 -2.34
N GLU A 182 30.00 -1.02 -2.86
CA GLU A 182 31.47 -1.01 -2.91
C GLU A 182 32.07 -0.89 -4.30
N ALA A 183 31.28 -0.46 -5.30
CA ALA A 183 31.79 -0.15 -6.65
C ALA A 183 31.59 1.33 -6.98
N ASN A 184 32.34 2.22 -6.32
CA ASN A 184 32.85 3.50 -6.83
C ASN A 184 33.85 4.11 -5.82
#